data_edc3f15fa29d0a675b7cec4e0a174229
#
_entry.id   edc3f15fa29d0a675b7cec4e0a174229
#
_cell.length_a   1.000
_cell.length_b   1.000
_cell.length_c   1.000
_cell.angle_alpha   90.00
_cell.angle_beta   90.00
_cell.angle_gamma   90.00
#
_symmetry.space_group_name_H-M   'P 1'
#
loop_
_entity.id
_entity.type
_entity.pdbx_description
1 polymer ?
#
loop_
_entity_poly.entity_id
_entity_poly.type
_entity_poly.pdbx_seq_one_letter_code
_entity_poly.pdbx_strand_id
1 'polypeptide(L)'
;MEQKWWHNAVIYQVYPKSFKDSNGDGIGDLKGITSKLDYLEKLGITAIWLSPVYKSPMDDNGYDISDYEDIASIFGTMEDMEELIAEGHKRKIKIIMDLVVNHTSDEHAWFIEARENPDSPKRDFYIWRDEPNGIISALVALLGNWMKHQANTTCITSVRSNQTSTGKTRSFVIRSMT
;
A
#
# COMPACT_ATOMS: atom_id res chain seq x y z
N MET A 1 7.38 -13.16 30.96
CA MET A 1 7.17 -12.27 29.80
C MET A 1 5.70 -11.89 29.76
N GLU A 2 5.38 -10.62 29.65
CA GLU A 2 4.00 -10.15 29.54
C GLU A 2 3.38 -10.65 28.24
N GLN A 3 2.18 -11.27 28.34
CA GLN A 3 1.48 -11.81 27.19
C GLN A 3 0.86 -10.66 26.38
N LYS A 4 1.28 -10.50 25.15
CA LYS A 4 0.75 -9.48 24.23
C LYS A 4 -0.41 -10.05 23.43
N TRP A 5 -1.33 -9.20 23.00
CA TRP A 5 -2.57 -9.61 22.32
C TRP A 5 -2.33 -10.47 21.07
N TRP A 6 -1.22 -10.24 20.36
CA TRP A 6 -0.90 -10.98 19.13
C TRP A 6 -0.35 -12.39 19.36
N HIS A 7 0.04 -12.76 20.60
CA HIS A 7 0.55 -14.11 20.87
C HIS A 7 -0.50 -15.19 20.63
N ASN A 8 -1.78 -14.88 20.81
CA ASN A 8 -2.89 -15.79 20.57
C ASN A 8 -3.84 -15.31 19.47
N ALA A 9 -3.39 -14.37 18.64
CA ALA A 9 -4.23 -13.85 17.58
C ALA A 9 -4.41 -14.86 16.45
N VAL A 10 -5.64 -14.98 15.97
CA VAL A 10 -5.96 -15.63 14.71
C VAL A 10 -6.22 -14.50 13.71
N ILE A 11 -5.29 -14.32 12.78
CA ILE A 11 -5.32 -13.23 11.80
C ILE A 11 -5.83 -13.80 10.47
N TYR A 12 -6.88 -13.17 9.94
CA TYR A 12 -7.44 -13.51 8.63
C TYR A 12 -7.10 -12.39 7.63
N GLN A 13 -6.38 -12.73 6.57
CA GLN A 13 -6.11 -11.77 5.51
C GLN A 13 -7.32 -11.61 4.63
N VAL A 14 -7.77 -10.37 4.44
CA VAL A 14 -8.81 -9.99 3.51
C VAL A 14 -8.20 -9.25 2.33
N TYR A 15 -8.43 -9.78 1.13
CA TYR A 15 -8.16 -9.09 -0.12
C TYR A 15 -9.46 -8.40 -0.56
N PRO A 16 -9.61 -7.08 -0.36
CA PRO A 16 -10.91 -6.39 -0.49
C PRO A 16 -11.57 -6.65 -1.83
N LYS A 17 -10.82 -6.48 -2.92
CA LYS A 17 -11.29 -6.58 -4.30
C LYS A 17 -12.07 -7.87 -4.61
N SER A 18 -11.72 -8.98 -3.96
CA SER A 18 -12.30 -10.31 -4.23
C SER A 18 -13.09 -10.88 -3.07
N PHE A 19 -13.20 -10.20 -1.93
CA PHE A 19 -13.80 -10.77 -0.73
C PHE A 19 -15.33 -10.74 -0.74
N LYS A 20 -15.93 -9.56 -0.88
CA LYS A 20 -17.38 -9.37 -0.93
C LYS A 20 -17.74 -8.06 -1.58
N ASP A 21 -18.44 -8.14 -2.68
CA ASP A 21 -19.09 -7.05 -3.37
C ASP A 21 -20.42 -6.73 -2.69
N SER A 22 -20.63 -5.48 -2.28
CA SER A 22 -21.85 -5.02 -1.60
C SER A 22 -22.82 -4.30 -2.53
N ASN A 23 -22.32 -3.75 -3.64
CA ASN A 23 -23.08 -2.88 -4.54
C ASN A 23 -23.42 -3.53 -5.90
N GLY A 24 -22.79 -4.69 -6.23
CA GLY A 24 -23.07 -5.45 -7.44
C GLY A 24 -22.25 -5.02 -8.66
N ASP A 25 -21.13 -4.30 -8.47
CA ASP A 25 -20.26 -3.84 -9.55
C ASP A 25 -19.17 -4.86 -9.95
N GLY A 26 -19.09 -5.98 -9.25
CA GLY A 26 -18.09 -7.04 -9.47
C GLY A 26 -16.80 -6.85 -8.68
N ILE A 27 -16.70 -5.80 -7.88
CA ILE A 27 -15.54 -5.48 -7.06
C ILE A 27 -15.93 -5.55 -5.58
N GLY A 28 -15.18 -6.29 -4.77
CA GLY A 28 -15.39 -6.30 -3.32
C GLY A 28 -14.99 -4.98 -2.68
N ASP A 29 -15.68 -4.61 -1.59
CA ASP A 29 -15.58 -3.30 -0.97
C ASP A 29 -15.63 -3.35 0.56
N LEU A 30 -15.41 -2.20 1.22
CA LEU A 30 -15.38 -2.10 2.69
C LEU A 30 -16.74 -2.45 3.33
N LYS A 31 -17.84 -2.04 2.72
CA LYS A 31 -19.20 -2.40 3.19
C LYS A 31 -19.44 -3.91 3.09
N GLY A 32 -18.93 -4.52 2.02
CA GLY A 32 -18.95 -5.98 1.87
C GLY A 32 -18.21 -6.67 3.01
N ILE A 33 -17.01 -6.16 3.38
CA ILE A 33 -16.25 -6.70 4.52
C ILE A 33 -17.04 -6.51 5.82
N THR A 34 -17.57 -5.32 6.05
CA THR A 34 -18.39 -5.00 7.25
C THR A 34 -19.57 -5.95 7.36
N SER A 35 -20.26 -6.25 6.26
CA SER A 35 -21.39 -7.18 6.20
C SER A 35 -21.02 -8.64 6.56
N LYS A 36 -19.74 -8.98 6.55
CA LYS A 36 -19.22 -10.34 6.85
C LYS A 36 -18.56 -10.46 8.22
N LEU A 37 -18.57 -9.42 9.03
CA LEU A 37 -17.93 -9.46 10.35
C LEU A 37 -18.53 -10.53 11.27
N ASP A 38 -19.85 -10.77 11.23
CA ASP A 38 -20.47 -11.84 12.01
C ASP A 38 -20.00 -13.23 11.61
N TYR A 39 -19.77 -13.44 10.31
CA TYR A 39 -19.18 -14.67 9.79
C TYR A 39 -17.76 -14.85 10.28
N LEU A 40 -16.95 -13.79 10.22
CA LEU A 40 -15.56 -13.80 10.65
C LEU A 40 -15.44 -13.99 12.18
N GLU A 41 -16.35 -13.40 12.96
CA GLU A 41 -16.45 -13.63 14.40
C GLU A 41 -16.75 -15.09 14.72
N LYS A 42 -17.74 -15.69 14.04
CA LYS A 42 -18.09 -17.12 14.20
C LYS A 42 -16.96 -18.07 13.78
N LEU A 43 -16.12 -17.65 12.85
CA LEU A 43 -14.93 -18.39 12.45
C LEU A 43 -13.83 -18.36 13.54
N GLY A 44 -13.96 -17.47 14.52
CA GLY A 44 -13.04 -17.37 15.65
C GLY A 44 -11.81 -16.50 15.39
N ILE A 45 -11.83 -15.66 14.38
CA ILE A 45 -10.73 -14.73 14.13
C ILE A 45 -10.74 -13.58 15.15
N THR A 46 -9.57 -13.06 15.45
CA THR A 46 -9.38 -11.95 16.37
C THR A 46 -8.79 -10.70 15.71
N ALA A 47 -8.33 -10.83 14.49
CA ALA A 47 -7.86 -9.71 13.69
C ALA A 47 -8.08 -9.97 12.20
N ILE A 48 -8.36 -8.90 11.46
CA ILE A 48 -8.33 -8.86 10.00
C ILE A 48 -7.05 -8.14 9.59
N TRP A 49 -6.28 -8.74 8.69
CA TRP A 49 -5.25 -8.06 7.93
C TRP A 49 -5.83 -7.65 6.59
N LEU A 50 -6.00 -6.36 6.39
CA LEU A 50 -6.58 -5.79 5.20
C LEU A 50 -5.46 -5.46 4.21
N SER A 51 -5.46 -6.10 3.02
CA SER A 51 -4.59 -5.70 1.92
C SER A 51 -4.89 -4.26 1.51
N PRO A 52 -3.96 -3.54 0.83
CA PRO A 52 -4.07 -2.10 0.65
C PRO A 52 -5.42 -1.63 0.08
N VAL A 53 -6.00 -0.63 0.72
CA VAL A 53 -7.25 0.05 0.30
C VAL A 53 -7.03 1.55 0.08
N TYR A 54 -5.79 2.00 0.21
CA TYR A 54 -5.43 3.39 0.00
C TYR A 54 -5.66 3.83 -1.44
N LYS A 55 -5.75 5.13 -1.64
CA LYS A 55 -5.85 5.71 -2.98
C LYS A 55 -4.66 5.30 -3.83
N SER A 56 -4.94 4.78 -5.02
CA SER A 56 -3.97 4.16 -5.91
C SER A 56 -4.49 4.17 -7.35
N PRO A 57 -3.65 4.31 -8.37
CA PRO A 57 -4.02 4.05 -9.76
C PRO A 57 -4.32 2.56 -10.03
N MET A 58 -4.01 1.66 -9.09
CA MET A 58 -4.27 0.22 -9.17
C MET A 58 -3.43 -0.54 -10.21
N ASP A 59 -2.32 0.01 -10.66
CA ASP A 59 -1.40 -0.65 -11.59
C ASP A 59 -0.71 -1.86 -10.95
N ASP A 60 -0.50 -1.81 -9.62
CA ASP A 60 0.01 -2.92 -8.81
C ASP A 60 -1.01 -3.39 -7.75
N ASN A 61 -2.28 -3.48 -8.13
CA ASN A 61 -3.36 -3.95 -7.26
C ASN A 61 -3.47 -3.24 -5.90
N GLY A 62 -3.13 -1.94 -5.85
CA GLY A 62 -3.19 -1.11 -4.66
C GLY A 62 -1.87 -0.96 -3.90
N TYR A 63 -0.81 -1.67 -4.31
CA TYR A 63 0.53 -1.51 -3.71
C TYR A 63 1.28 -0.30 -4.28
N ASP A 64 0.75 0.37 -5.28
CA ASP A 64 1.19 1.63 -5.89
C ASP A 64 0.40 2.81 -5.31
N ILE A 65 0.69 3.17 -4.06
CA ILE A 65 -0.12 4.12 -3.30
C ILE A 65 0.17 5.56 -3.75
N SER A 66 -0.89 6.27 -4.16
CA SER A 66 -0.83 7.69 -4.54
C SER A 66 -1.20 8.64 -3.38
N ASP A 67 -1.96 8.15 -2.39
CA ASP A 67 -2.28 8.88 -1.17
C ASP A 67 -2.52 7.90 -0.01
N TYR A 68 -1.72 8.04 1.06
CA TYR A 68 -1.82 7.19 2.26
C TYR A 68 -2.90 7.65 3.24
N GLU A 69 -3.48 8.83 3.02
CA GLU A 69 -4.45 9.44 3.92
C GLU A 69 -5.89 9.32 3.41
N ASP A 70 -6.09 8.66 2.26
CA ASP A 70 -7.40 8.50 1.63
C ASP A 70 -7.64 7.07 1.16
N ILE A 71 -8.91 6.69 1.04
CA ILE A 71 -9.37 5.39 0.57
C ILE A 71 -9.62 5.44 -0.95
N ALA A 72 -9.21 4.39 -1.65
CA ALA A 72 -9.54 4.25 -3.07
C ALA A 72 -11.05 4.13 -3.25
N SER A 73 -11.64 4.98 -4.09
CA SER A 73 -13.09 5.06 -4.30
C SER A 73 -13.74 3.76 -4.76
N ILE A 74 -12.96 2.85 -5.37
CA ILE A 74 -13.44 1.51 -5.74
C ILE A 74 -13.72 0.62 -4.53
N PHE A 75 -13.15 0.92 -3.36
CA PHE A 75 -13.37 0.17 -2.13
C PHE A 75 -14.34 0.86 -1.17
N GLY A 76 -14.67 2.13 -1.39
CA GLY A 76 -15.55 2.91 -0.54
C GLY A 76 -14.98 4.27 -0.15
N THR A 77 -15.34 4.71 1.03
CA THR A 77 -14.95 6.02 1.57
C THR A 77 -14.23 5.88 2.92
N MET A 78 -13.74 7.00 3.44
CA MET A 78 -13.15 7.03 4.79
C MET A 78 -14.20 6.67 5.86
N GLU A 79 -15.44 7.12 5.70
CA GLU A 79 -16.55 6.78 6.59
C GLU A 79 -16.83 5.27 6.60
N ASP A 80 -16.74 4.60 5.44
CA ASP A 80 -16.89 3.14 5.34
C ASP A 80 -15.77 2.41 6.08
N MET A 81 -14.54 2.98 6.06
CA MET A 81 -13.41 2.44 6.81
C MET A 81 -13.58 2.64 8.32
N GLU A 82 -14.06 3.81 8.75
CA GLU A 82 -14.38 4.10 10.15
C GLU A 82 -15.48 3.16 10.65
N GLU A 83 -16.50 2.91 9.85
CA GLU A 83 -17.56 1.95 10.16
C GLU A 83 -17.00 0.53 10.33
N LEU A 84 -16.16 0.07 9.40
CA LEU A 84 -15.51 -1.24 9.50
C LEU A 84 -14.70 -1.38 10.79
N ILE A 85 -13.95 -0.36 11.16
CA ILE A 85 -13.16 -0.35 12.39
C ILE A 85 -14.09 -0.41 13.62
N ALA A 86 -15.13 0.41 13.66
CA ALA A 86 -16.06 0.46 14.76
C ALA A 86 -16.83 -0.86 14.94
N GLU A 87 -17.34 -1.44 13.86
CA GLU A 87 -18.06 -2.71 13.88
C GLU A 87 -17.14 -3.90 14.20
N GLY A 88 -15.89 -3.86 13.73
CA GLY A 88 -14.86 -4.84 14.11
C GLY A 88 -14.56 -4.79 15.61
N HIS A 89 -14.39 -3.61 16.18
CA HIS A 89 -14.12 -3.43 17.61
C HIS A 89 -15.27 -3.93 18.50
N LYS A 90 -16.53 -3.74 18.10
CA LYS A 90 -17.69 -4.30 18.81
C LYS A 90 -17.62 -5.82 18.95
N ARG A 91 -17.02 -6.50 17.96
CA ARG A 91 -16.83 -7.95 17.91
C ARG A 91 -15.44 -8.40 18.42
N LYS A 92 -14.68 -7.49 19.02
CA LYS A 92 -13.31 -7.72 19.48
C LYS A 92 -12.35 -8.15 18.35
N ILE A 93 -12.68 -7.81 17.12
CA ILE A 93 -11.82 -8.03 15.93
C ILE A 93 -11.01 -6.75 15.71
N LYS A 94 -9.68 -6.90 15.66
CA LYS A 94 -8.76 -5.79 15.34
C LYS A 94 -8.60 -5.67 13.83
N ILE A 95 -8.46 -4.44 13.35
CA ILE A 95 -8.13 -4.18 11.95
C ILE A 95 -6.65 -3.85 11.86
N ILE A 96 -5.93 -4.57 11.02
CA ILE A 96 -4.53 -4.35 10.69
C ILE A 96 -4.49 -3.90 9.24
N MET A 97 -3.97 -2.71 9.00
CA MET A 97 -3.75 -2.18 7.66
C MET A 97 -2.41 -2.65 7.11
N ASP A 98 -2.37 -2.95 5.82
CA ASP A 98 -1.11 -3.18 5.13
C ASP A 98 -0.31 -1.87 5.06
N LEU A 99 0.96 -1.92 5.36
CA LEU A 99 1.84 -0.75 5.37
C LEU A 99 2.88 -0.86 4.26
N VAL A 100 2.60 -0.23 3.13
CA VAL A 100 3.48 -0.19 1.97
C VAL A 100 4.46 0.97 2.12
N VAL A 101 5.64 0.71 2.70
CA VAL A 101 6.66 1.75 2.98
C VAL A 101 7.91 1.63 2.11
N ASN A 102 7.92 0.70 1.16
CA ASN A 102 9.08 0.49 0.29
C ASN A 102 9.13 1.51 -0.86
N HIS A 103 7.99 1.94 -1.34
CA HIS A 103 7.84 2.82 -2.50
C HIS A 103 6.49 3.55 -2.46
N THR A 104 6.32 4.52 -3.34
CA THR A 104 5.04 5.18 -3.63
C THR A 104 4.67 4.94 -5.09
N SER A 105 3.42 5.26 -5.46
CA SER A 105 3.05 5.47 -6.85
C SER A 105 3.82 6.67 -7.45
N ASP A 106 3.98 6.67 -8.74
CA ASP A 106 4.45 7.84 -9.50
C ASP A 106 3.41 8.98 -9.56
N GLU A 107 2.17 8.67 -9.19
CA GLU A 107 1.11 9.67 -8.98
C GLU A 107 1.09 10.26 -7.56
N HIS A 108 1.96 9.77 -6.67
CA HIS A 108 2.06 10.32 -5.31
C HIS A 108 2.61 11.75 -5.34
N ALA A 109 2.00 12.65 -4.58
CA ALA A 109 2.38 14.06 -4.54
C ALA A 109 3.88 14.28 -4.26
N TRP A 110 4.47 13.46 -3.39
CA TRP A 110 5.91 13.54 -3.10
C TRP A 110 6.78 13.18 -4.31
N PHE A 111 6.35 12.18 -5.09
CA PHE A 111 7.08 11.79 -6.29
C PHE A 111 6.96 12.86 -7.38
N ILE A 112 5.75 13.39 -7.59
CA ILE A 112 5.51 14.46 -8.58
C ILE A 112 6.38 15.67 -8.24
N GLU A 113 6.36 16.14 -6.99
CA GLU A 113 7.18 17.27 -6.55
C GLU A 113 8.68 16.98 -6.72
N ALA A 114 9.14 15.80 -6.31
CA ALA A 114 10.55 15.41 -6.45
C ALA A 114 11.00 15.32 -7.91
N ARG A 115 10.11 14.91 -8.82
CA ARG A 115 10.37 14.83 -10.26
C ARG A 115 10.46 16.22 -10.90
N GLU A 116 9.54 17.10 -10.55
CA GLU A 116 9.39 18.43 -11.17
C GLU A 116 10.37 19.46 -10.60
N ASN A 117 10.79 19.28 -9.36
CA ASN A 117 11.73 20.18 -8.68
C ASN A 117 12.95 19.43 -8.15
N PRO A 118 14.08 19.46 -8.86
CA PRO A 118 15.33 18.83 -8.41
C PRO A 118 15.85 19.33 -7.07
N ASP A 119 15.48 20.56 -6.67
CA ASP A 119 15.90 21.17 -5.41
C ASP A 119 14.93 20.89 -4.25
N SER A 120 13.85 20.15 -4.51
CA SER A 120 12.91 19.76 -3.46
C SER A 120 13.58 18.87 -2.40
N PRO A 121 13.30 19.08 -1.10
CA PRO A 121 13.75 18.18 -0.04
C PRO A 121 13.23 16.75 -0.21
N LYS A 122 12.19 16.53 -1.00
CA LYS A 122 11.66 15.22 -1.32
C LYS A 122 12.45 14.50 -2.42
N ARG A 123 13.36 15.21 -3.09
CA ARG A 123 14.23 14.59 -4.11
C ARG A 123 15.00 13.40 -3.54
N ASP A 124 15.47 13.51 -2.30
CA ASP A 124 16.24 12.47 -1.61
C ASP A 124 15.39 11.31 -1.10
N PHE A 125 14.05 11.37 -1.23
CA PHE A 125 13.18 10.24 -0.93
C PHE A 125 13.26 9.15 -1.99
N TYR A 126 13.75 9.49 -3.19
CA TYR A 126 13.80 8.62 -4.36
C TYR A 126 15.23 8.48 -4.88
N ILE A 127 15.49 7.35 -5.56
CA ILE A 127 16.78 7.09 -6.18
C ILE A 127 16.69 7.50 -7.65
N TRP A 128 17.52 8.46 -8.04
CA TRP A 128 17.59 8.98 -9.39
C TRP A 128 18.84 8.45 -10.11
N ARG A 129 18.74 8.20 -11.40
CA ARG A 129 19.84 7.76 -12.27
C ARG A 129 19.71 8.48 -13.61
N ASP A 130 20.85 8.86 -14.17
CA ASP A 130 20.91 9.52 -15.49
C ASP A 130 20.63 8.53 -16.62
N GLU A 131 21.00 7.25 -16.42
CA GLU A 131 20.79 6.20 -17.40
C GLU A 131 20.19 4.94 -16.76
N PRO A 132 19.38 4.19 -17.52
CA PRO A 132 18.90 2.88 -17.08
C PRO A 132 20.09 1.93 -16.86
N ASN A 133 20.10 1.22 -15.76
CA ASN A 133 21.17 0.25 -15.43
C ASN A 133 21.02 -1.10 -16.14
N GLY A 134 20.08 -1.25 -17.09
CA GLY A 134 19.82 -2.49 -17.81
C GLY A 134 19.18 -3.60 -16.98
N ILE A 135 18.88 -3.36 -15.70
CA ILE A 135 18.22 -4.34 -14.83
C ILE A 135 16.72 -4.22 -15.02
N ILE A 136 16.11 -5.29 -15.50
CA ILE A 136 14.65 -5.39 -15.61
C ILE A 136 14.11 -5.79 -14.23
N SER A 137 13.32 -4.91 -13.60
CA SER A 137 12.63 -5.29 -12.36
C SER A 137 11.49 -6.25 -12.70
N ALA A 138 11.17 -7.17 -11.77
CA ALA A 138 10.05 -8.08 -11.93
C ALA A 138 8.70 -7.34 -12.06
N LEU A 139 8.61 -6.13 -11.48
CA LEU A 139 7.43 -5.27 -11.60
C LEU A 139 7.31 -4.63 -12.98
N VAL A 140 8.42 -4.23 -13.60
CA VAL A 140 8.42 -3.61 -14.95
C VAL A 140 8.00 -4.61 -16.03
N ALA A 141 8.29 -5.89 -15.84
CA ALA A 141 7.81 -6.94 -16.74
C ALA A 141 6.28 -7.08 -16.71
N LEU A 142 5.64 -6.72 -15.59
CA LEU A 142 4.19 -6.72 -15.44
C LEU A 142 3.55 -5.40 -15.90
N LEU A 143 4.22 -4.28 -15.72
CA LEU A 143 3.65 -2.95 -15.97
C LEU A 143 3.99 -2.36 -17.36
N GLY A 144 4.85 -2.98 -18.13
CA GLY A 144 5.05 -2.70 -19.59
C GLY A 144 5.42 -1.26 -19.99
N ASN A 145 5.47 -0.31 -19.06
CA ASN A 145 5.70 1.10 -19.35
C ASN A 145 6.85 1.68 -18.54
N TRP A 146 8.01 1.80 -19.18
CA TRP A 146 9.04 2.72 -18.74
C TRP A 146 8.55 4.15 -18.92
N MET A 147 8.50 4.91 -17.85
CA MET A 147 8.27 6.34 -17.98
C MET A 147 9.43 6.98 -18.75
N LYS A 148 9.24 7.17 -20.04
CA LYS A 148 10.06 8.11 -20.81
C LYS A 148 9.58 9.51 -20.46
N HIS A 149 10.19 10.14 -19.48
CA HIS A 149 10.00 11.57 -19.25
C HIS A 149 11.30 12.34 -19.49
N GLN A 150 11.08 13.31 -20.36
CA GLN A 150 11.90 14.48 -20.72
C GLN A 150 13.22 14.62 -19.94
N ALA A 151 14.28 14.63 -20.74
CA ALA A 151 15.65 15.05 -20.40
C ALA A 151 16.27 14.36 -19.16
N ASN A 152 16.93 13.24 -19.45
CA ASN A 152 18.12 12.77 -18.74
C ASN A 152 18.00 12.26 -17.28
N THR A 153 16.81 11.97 -16.77
CA THR A 153 16.75 11.38 -15.42
C THR A 153 15.67 10.30 -15.35
N THR A 154 16.08 9.07 -15.04
CA THR A 154 15.16 7.95 -14.82
C THR A 154 15.00 7.72 -13.32
N CYS A 155 13.77 7.73 -12.82
CA CYS A 155 13.47 7.34 -11.45
C CYS A 155 13.13 5.85 -11.38
N ILE A 156 13.64 5.17 -10.38
CA ILE A 156 13.24 3.80 -10.03
C ILE A 156 12.29 3.91 -8.85
N THR A 157 11.00 3.77 -9.09
CA THR A 157 9.96 3.85 -8.05
C THR A 157 9.87 2.58 -7.21
N SER A 158 10.41 1.46 -7.69
CA SER A 158 10.47 0.20 -6.96
C SER A 158 11.92 -0.13 -6.62
N VAL A 159 12.29 0.01 -5.37
CA VAL A 159 13.60 -0.41 -4.88
C VAL A 159 13.47 -1.81 -4.30
N ARG A 160 13.78 -2.83 -5.09
CA ARG A 160 14.37 -4.02 -4.47
C ARG A 160 15.72 -3.61 -3.91
N SER A 161 16.00 -3.99 -2.68
CA SER A 161 17.33 -3.92 -2.07
C SER A 161 18.34 -4.66 -2.96
N ASN A 162 18.81 -4.02 -4.01
CA ASN A 162 19.94 -4.53 -4.76
C ASN A 162 21.19 -3.91 -4.17
N GLN A 163 22.07 -4.78 -3.75
CA GLN A 163 23.42 -4.45 -3.33
C GLN A 163 24.01 -3.44 -4.32
N THR A 164 24.26 -2.25 -3.83
CA THR A 164 25.15 -1.35 -4.55
C THR A 164 26.53 -2.01 -4.57
N SER A 165 27.31 -1.79 -5.61
CA SER A 165 28.68 -2.27 -5.77
C SER A 165 29.61 -1.90 -4.58
N THR A 166 29.12 -1.17 -3.60
CA THR A 166 29.81 -0.75 -2.37
C THR A 166 29.33 -1.49 -1.12
N GLY A 167 28.44 -2.48 -1.21
CA GLY A 167 28.01 -3.32 -0.08
C GLY A 167 27.19 -2.59 1.00
N LYS A 168 26.75 -1.35 0.78
CA LYS A 168 25.91 -0.61 1.73
C LYS A 168 24.44 -0.73 1.34
N THR A 169 23.70 -1.48 2.12
CA THR A 169 22.24 -1.50 2.09
C THR A 169 21.74 -0.15 2.60
N ARG A 170 21.19 0.69 1.75
CA ARG A 170 20.43 1.86 2.19
C ARG A 170 18.97 1.43 2.32
N SER A 171 18.55 1.17 3.53
CA SER A 171 17.15 1.05 3.88
C SER A 171 16.56 2.45 3.89
N PHE A 172 15.55 2.70 3.06
CA PHE A 172 14.77 3.92 3.18
C PHE A 172 13.78 3.73 4.32
N VAL A 173 14.07 4.35 5.44
CA VAL A 173 13.11 4.50 6.53
C VAL A 173 12.30 5.75 6.20
N ILE A 174 11.03 5.58 5.85
CA ILE A 174 10.07 6.68 5.98
C ILE A 174 10.11 7.05 7.45
N ARG A 175 10.61 8.24 7.78
CA ARG A 175 10.55 8.73 9.15
C ARG A 175 9.10 8.76 9.54
N SER A 176 8.75 7.98 10.55
CA SER A 176 7.48 8.08 11.25
C SER A 176 7.24 9.56 11.57
N MET A 177 6.20 10.12 10.97
CA MET A 177 5.67 11.39 11.42
C MET A 177 5.01 11.12 12.78
N THR A 178 5.66 11.60 13.84
CA THR A 178 5.03 11.79 15.15
C THR A 178 4.26 13.09 15.14
#